data_a2b96a5ad16c3a61c22bce6b6962c71a
#
_entry.id   a2b96a5ad16c3a61c22bce6b6962c71a
#
_cell.length_a   1.000
_cell.length_b   1.000
_cell.length_c   1.000
_cell.angle_alpha   90.00
_cell.angle_beta   90.00
_cell.angle_gamma   90.00
#
_symmetry.space_group_name_H-M   'P 1'
#
loop_
_entity.id
_entity.type
_entity.pdbx_description
1 polymer ?
#
loop_
_entity_poly.entity_id
_entity_poly.type
_entity_poly.pdbx_seq_one_letter_code
_entity_poly.pdbx_strand_id
1 'polypeptide(L)'
;SNIPTLHGFAIAKGMIIESFIAKKENLLNEVSFNEIKTVLNEKFKAYLNFKIEPKAILKLMLSDKKNTKDSINFSLPTRIGEVTINHEIEFKKLESYLLEFFIND
;
A
#
# COMPACT_ATOMS: atom_id res chain seq x y z
N SER A 1 -4.96 -14.27 19.45
CA SER A 1 -3.87 -15.02 18.85
C SER A 1 -3.00 -14.09 18.02
N ASN A 2 -1.69 -14.31 18.08
CA ASN A 2 -0.73 -13.50 17.34
C ASN A 2 -0.27 -14.16 16.05
N ILE A 3 -0.98 -15.19 15.58
CA ILE A 3 -0.64 -15.88 14.36
C ILE A 3 -1.13 -15.07 13.17
N PRO A 4 -0.22 -14.65 12.26
CA PRO A 4 -0.65 -13.91 11.06
C PRO A 4 -1.57 -14.75 10.19
N THR A 5 -2.56 -14.10 9.59
CA THR A 5 -3.52 -14.75 8.71
C THR A 5 -3.25 -14.34 7.26
N LEU A 6 -3.79 -15.12 6.31
CA LEU A 6 -3.69 -14.76 4.90
C LEU A 6 -4.40 -13.43 4.62
N HIS A 7 -5.54 -13.20 5.27
CA HIS A 7 -6.25 -11.91 5.15
C HIS A 7 -5.38 -10.77 5.68
N GLY A 8 -4.72 -10.97 6.83
CA GLY A 8 -3.77 -9.99 7.37
C GLY A 8 -2.62 -9.73 6.42
N PHE A 9 -2.13 -10.76 5.73
CA PHE A 9 -1.08 -10.59 4.73
C PHE A 9 -1.55 -9.71 3.56
N ALA A 10 -2.79 -9.92 3.09
CA ALA A 10 -3.35 -9.09 2.02
C ALA A 10 -3.46 -7.62 2.44
N ILE A 11 -3.88 -7.38 3.69
CA ILE A 11 -3.92 -6.02 4.25
C ILE A 11 -2.52 -5.42 4.32
N ALA A 12 -1.54 -6.20 4.77
CA ALA A 12 -0.14 -5.75 4.85
C ALA A 12 0.40 -5.38 3.47
N LYS A 13 0.07 -6.16 2.44
CA LYS A 13 0.45 -5.83 1.06
C LYS A 13 -0.16 -4.50 0.64
N GLY A 14 -1.43 -4.26 0.98
CA GLY A 14 -2.07 -2.98 0.71
C GLY A 14 -1.35 -1.82 1.39
N MET A 15 -0.91 -2.02 2.63
CA MET A 15 -0.15 -1.00 3.37
C MET A 15 1.20 -0.72 2.70
N ILE A 16 1.87 -1.75 2.20
CA ILE A 16 3.14 -1.57 1.48
C ILE A 16 2.89 -0.78 0.19
N ILE A 17 1.81 -1.09 -0.52
CA ILE A 17 1.46 -0.37 -1.75
C ILE A 17 1.16 1.10 -1.44
N GLU A 18 0.39 1.38 -0.38
CA GLU A 18 0.11 2.76 0.02
C GLU A 18 1.40 3.50 0.41
N SER A 19 2.33 2.81 1.05
CA SER A 19 3.65 3.39 1.38
C SER A 19 4.45 3.67 0.11
N PHE A 20 4.36 2.79 -0.87
CA PHE A 20 5.01 3.00 -2.18
C PHE A 20 4.42 4.24 -2.87
N ILE A 21 3.10 4.36 -2.87
CA ILE A 21 2.41 5.53 -3.43
C ILE A 21 2.88 6.80 -2.72
N ALA A 22 2.95 6.77 -1.38
CA ALA A 22 3.42 7.91 -0.60
C ALA A 22 4.85 8.30 -0.98
N LYS A 23 5.71 7.30 -1.23
CA LYS A 23 7.07 7.56 -1.68
C LYS A 23 7.06 8.23 -3.05
N LYS A 24 6.26 7.76 -3.98
CA LYS A 24 6.16 8.32 -5.32
C LYS A 24 5.61 9.75 -5.30
N GLU A 25 4.75 10.07 -4.33
CA GLU A 25 4.18 11.40 -4.16
C GLU A 25 5.07 12.31 -3.31
N ASN A 26 6.27 11.87 -2.96
CA ASN A 26 7.25 12.61 -2.16
C ASN A 26 6.76 12.93 -0.74
N LEU A 27 5.85 12.13 -0.22
CA LEU A 27 5.36 12.25 1.15
C LEU A 27 6.14 11.38 2.12
N LEU A 28 6.75 10.32 1.61
CA LEU A 28 7.49 9.35 2.40
C LEU A 28 8.86 9.18 1.77
N ASN A 29 9.94 9.26 2.57
CA ASN A 29 11.26 9.05 2.02
C ASN A 29 11.56 7.55 1.83
N GLU A 30 12.60 7.26 1.07
CA GLU A 30 12.93 5.87 0.73
C GLU A 30 13.32 5.05 1.95
N VAL A 31 14.03 5.65 2.90
CA VAL A 31 14.44 4.95 4.13
C VAL A 31 13.21 4.50 4.91
N SER A 32 12.26 5.40 5.12
CA SER A 32 11.02 5.07 5.84
C SER A 32 10.18 4.05 5.08
N PHE A 33 10.12 4.16 3.74
CA PHE A 33 9.43 3.15 2.93
C PHE A 33 10.05 1.76 3.13
N ASN A 34 11.37 1.67 3.07
CA ASN A 34 12.07 0.40 3.23
C ASN A 34 11.86 -0.18 4.63
N GLU A 35 11.82 0.66 5.65
CA GLU A 35 11.54 0.21 7.01
C GLU A 35 10.14 -0.38 7.14
N ILE A 36 9.14 0.29 6.60
CA ILE A 36 7.76 -0.19 6.62
C ILE A 36 7.67 -1.54 5.89
N LYS A 37 8.24 -1.60 4.70
CA LYS A 37 8.23 -2.81 3.89
C LYS A 37 8.92 -3.97 4.62
N THR A 38 10.07 -3.71 5.21
CA THR A 38 10.85 -4.72 5.92
C THR A 38 10.08 -5.26 7.12
N VAL A 39 9.50 -4.37 7.93
CA VAL A 39 8.74 -4.77 9.11
C VAL A 39 7.53 -5.64 8.73
N LEU A 40 6.79 -5.21 7.72
CA LEU A 40 5.59 -5.95 7.29
C LEU A 40 5.96 -7.29 6.65
N ASN A 41 6.99 -7.32 5.81
CA ASN A 41 7.44 -8.57 5.20
C ASN A 41 7.98 -9.56 6.24
N GLU A 42 8.65 -9.08 7.27
CA GLU A 42 9.13 -9.94 8.35
C GLU A 42 7.97 -10.53 9.14
N LYS A 43 6.97 -9.70 9.46
CA LYS A 43 5.81 -10.17 10.21
C LYS A 43 5.04 -11.25 9.44
N PHE A 44 4.97 -11.14 8.13
CA PHE A 44 4.21 -12.06 7.28
C PHE A 44 5.10 -12.95 6.42
N LYS A 45 6.32 -13.20 6.85
CA LYS A 45 7.29 -13.96 6.05
C LYS A 45 6.82 -15.34 5.65
N ALA A 46 5.95 -15.96 6.46
CA ALA A 46 5.38 -17.26 6.12
C ALA A 46 4.52 -17.23 4.86
N TYR A 47 4.06 -16.06 4.46
CA TYR A 47 3.17 -15.87 3.30
C TYR A 47 3.87 -15.26 2.09
N LEU A 48 5.18 -15.01 2.14
CA LEU A 48 5.87 -14.30 1.06
C LEU A 48 5.82 -15.04 -0.28
N ASN A 49 5.64 -16.36 -0.25
CA ASN A 49 5.52 -17.15 -1.47
C ASN A 49 4.09 -17.27 -1.99
N PHE A 50 3.13 -16.78 -1.25
CA PHE A 50 1.74 -16.73 -1.71
C PHE A 50 1.56 -15.61 -2.71
N LYS A 51 0.87 -15.90 -3.78
CA LYS A 51 0.49 -14.88 -4.74
C LYS A 51 -0.96 -14.50 -4.50
N ILE A 52 -1.16 -13.24 -4.11
CA ILE A 52 -2.50 -12.70 -3.99
C ILE A 52 -2.78 -11.92 -5.25
N GLU A 53 -3.96 -12.12 -5.83
CA GLU A 53 -4.35 -11.39 -7.01
C GLU A 53 -4.31 -9.88 -6.74
N PRO A 54 -3.66 -9.09 -7.63
CA PRO A 54 -3.64 -7.63 -7.46
C PRO A 54 -5.03 -7.03 -7.29
N LYS A 55 -6.03 -7.55 -8.00
CA LYS A 55 -7.40 -7.07 -7.86
C LYS A 55 -7.96 -7.24 -6.46
N ALA A 56 -7.62 -8.35 -5.79
CA ALA A 56 -8.07 -8.60 -4.41
C ALA A 56 -7.44 -7.60 -3.45
N ILE A 57 -6.14 -7.33 -3.62
CA ILE A 57 -5.44 -6.35 -2.80
C ILE A 57 -6.05 -4.96 -3.00
N LEU A 58 -6.26 -4.58 -4.25
CA LEU A 58 -6.83 -3.28 -4.58
C LEU A 58 -8.24 -3.12 -4.02
N LYS A 59 -9.03 -4.17 -4.06
CA LYS A 59 -10.38 -4.14 -3.49
C LYS A 59 -10.32 -3.83 -1.99
N LEU A 60 -9.39 -4.46 -1.27
CA LEU A 60 -9.21 -4.19 0.15
C LEU A 60 -8.73 -2.76 0.40
N MET A 61 -7.77 -2.29 -0.38
CA MET A 61 -7.23 -0.94 -0.23
C MET A 61 -8.28 0.14 -0.48
N LEU A 62 -9.14 -0.08 -1.47
CA LEU A 62 -10.06 0.94 -1.94
C LEU A 62 -11.44 0.86 -1.32
N SER A 63 -11.73 -0.16 -0.51
CA SER A 63 -13.08 -0.39 0.03
C SER A 63 -13.63 0.78 0.82
N ASP A 64 -12.79 1.50 1.56
CA ASP A 64 -13.21 2.63 2.39
C ASP A 64 -12.76 3.97 1.84
N LYS A 65 -12.28 3.99 0.61
CA LYS A 65 -11.77 5.22 0.01
C LYS A 65 -12.89 6.00 -0.65
N LYS A 66 -12.85 7.31 -0.48
CA LYS A 66 -13.73 8.20 -1.21
C LYS A 66 -13.08 8.54 -2.53
N ASN A 67 -13.87 8.53 -3.58
CA ASN A 67 -13.36 8.90 -4.89
C ASN A 67 -14.24 9.98 -5.50
N THR A 68 -13.59 10.83 -6.29
CA THR A 68 -14.28 11.76 -7.16
C THR A 68 -14.31 11.14 -8.56
N LYS A 69 -14.77 11.90 -9.54
CA LYS A 69 -14.83 11.44 -10.93
C LYS A 69 -13.47 10.97 -11.45
N ASP A 70 -12.39 11.67 -11.09
CA ASP A 70 -11.08 11.46 -11.67
C ASP A 70 -9.98 11.06 -10.68
N SER A 71 -10.29 10.98 -9.39
CA SER A 71 -9.26 10.73 -8.39
C SER A 71 -9.78 9.95 -7.19
N ILE A 72 -8.86 9.40 -6.44
CA ILE A 72 -9.12 8.68 -5.19
C ILE A 72 -8.43 9.42 -4.06
N ASN A 73 -9.14 9.54 -2.94
CA ASN A 73 -8.63 10.21 -1.76
C ASN A 73 -7.99 9.19 -0.81
N PHE A 74 -6.70 9.34 -0.56
CA PHE A 74 -5.92 8.42 0.26
C PHE A 74 -5.51 9.06 1.59
N SER A 75 -5.40 8.19 2.59
CA SER A 75 -4.65 8.50 3.80
C SER A 75 -3.30 7.80 3.65
N LEU A 76 -2.25 8.57 3.43
CA LEU A 76 -0.93 8.03 3.09
C LEU A 76 0.07 8.26 4.22
N PRO A 77 0.96 7.28 4.49
CA PRO A 77 1.99 7.46 5.50
C PRO A 77 3.03 8.48 5.06
N THR A 78 3.43 9.35 5.98
CA THR A 78 4.49 10.34 5.75
C THR A 78 5.76 9.96 6.47
N ARG A 79 5.64 9.13 7.49
CA ARG A 79 6.72 8.43 8.19
C ARG A 79 6.09 7.41 9.09
N ILE A 80 6.90 6.57 9.74
CA ILE A 80 6.35 5.57 10.66
C ILE A 80 5.53 6.28 11.74
N GLY A 81 4.27 5.88 11.87
CA GLY A 81 3.38 6.44 12.87
C GLY A 81 2.67 7.73 12.48
N GLU A 82 2.90 8.24 11.27
CA GLU A 82 2.20 9.44 10.79
C GLU A 82 1.51 9.19 9.46
N VAL A 83 0.36 9.83 9.29
CA VAL A 83 -0.47 9.69 8.10
C VAL A 83 -0.93 11.06 7.63
N THR A 84 -0.81 11.30 6.33
CA THR A 84 -1.42 12.47 5.71
C THR A 84 -2.85 12.11 5.34
N ILE A 85 -3.79 12.95 5.71
CA ILE A 85 -5.22 12.73 5.47
C ILE A 85 -5.66 13.50 4.22
N ASN A 86 -6.54 12.89 3.43
CA ASN A 86 -7.17 13.53 2.27
C ASN A 86 -6.20 13.91 1.15
N HIS A 87 -5.28 13.01 0.84
CA HIS A 87 -4.39 13.20 -0.30
C HIS A 87 -5.02 12.60 -1.56
N GLU A 88 -5.40 13.44 -2.49
CA GLU A 88 -6.02 12.99 -3.74
C GLU A 88 -4.98 12.60 -4.77
N ILE A 89 -5.23 11.47 -5.46
CA ILE A 89 -4.38 10.98 -6.54
C ILE A 89 -5.25 10.69 -7.73
N GLU A 90 -4.91 11.26 -8.88
CA GLU A 90 -5.61 11.01 -10.13
C GLU A 90 -5.52 9.53 -10.51
N PHE A 91 -6.60 9.00 -11.10
CA PHE A 91 -6.63 7.59 -11.50
C PHE A 91 -5.48 7.20 -12.42
N LYS A 92 -5.13 8.05 -13.39
CA LYS A 92 -4.02 7.76 -14.31
C LYS A 92 -2.69 7.63 -13.59
N LYS A 93 -2.46 8.50 -12.62
CA LYS A 93 -1.25 8.50 -11.82
C LYS A 93 -1.20 7.25 -10.95
N LEU A 94 -2.32 6.95 -10.30
CA LEU A 94 -2.44 5.75 -9.46
C LEU A 94 -2.17 4.50 -10.28
N GLU A 95 -2.75 4.41 -11.48
CA GLU A 95 -2.54 3.27 -12.37
C GLU A 95 -1.06 3.08 -12.70
N SER A 96 -0.37 4.18 -13.00
CA SER A 96 1.06 4.16 -13.29
C SER A 96 1.85 3.64 -12.09
N TYR A 97 1.53 4.10 -10.89
CA TYR A 97 2.21 3.65 -9.68
C TYR A 97 1.98 2.17 -9.41
N LEU A 98 0.75 1.71 -9.62
CA LEU A 98 0.42 0.30 -9.39
C LEU A 98 1.13 -0.62 -10.39
N LEU A 99 1.21 -0.20 -11.65
CA LEU A 99 1.96 -0.94 -12.65
C LEU A 99 3.42 -1.05 -12.25
N GLU A 100 4.03 0.05 -11.85
CA GLU A 100 5.42 0.06 -11.41
C GLU A 100 5.63 -0.86 -10.21
N PHE A 101 4.74 -0.79 -9.23
CA PHE A 101 4.85 -1.62 -8.03
C PHE A 101 4.78 -3.11 -8.37
N PHE A 102 3.76 -3.52 -9.13
CA PHE A 102 3.54 -4.95 -9.42
C PHE A 102 4.57 -5.53 -10.40
N ILE A 103 5.17 -4.71 -11.24
CA ILE A 103 6.24 -5.16 -12.13
C ILE A 103 7.50 -5.48 -11.32
N ASN A 104 7.78 -4.70 -10.29
CA ASN A 104 9.01 -4.80 -9.50
C ASN A 104 8.87 -5.62 -8.21
N ASP A 105 7.69 -6.07 -7.90
CA ASP A 105 7.45 -6.81 -6.65
C ASP A 105 7.68 -8.32 -6.77
#